data_4b6ac1b223cb1b31ddca04290d225335
#
_entry.id   4b6ac1b223cb1b31ddca04290d225335
#
_cell.length_a   1.000
_cell.length_b   1.000
_cell.length_c   1.000
_cell.angle_alpha   90.00
_cell.angle_beta   90.00
_cell.angle_gamma   90.00
#
_symmetry.space_group_name_H-M   'P 1'
#
loop_
_entity.id
_entity.type
_entity.pdbx_description
1 polymer ?
#
loop_
_entity_poly.entity_id
_entity_poly.type
_entity_poly.pdbx_seq_one_letter_code
_entity_poly.pdbx_strand_id
1 'polypeptide(L)'
;MMVALALLILAAEPSSEWKDEGSRHGIPIEGRQVPGSKFSEFRASMEIAGDANVLCDSVFIWASSAGNSPEVSKRTVLEDRGDVRLVHDELKTPIVSDRAVTFLLTKKRPSPGLCTLEAHVDNQRAPKIPESFVRITKMDTSWRFEPGTNGKTRVTFAIFVDPAGSVPPFLTYGAQRNAAADTLKAALEKVTSK
;
A
#
# COMPACT_ATOMS: atom_id res chain seq x y z
N MET A 1 -18.44 31.15 -46.86
CA MET A 1 -17.68 30.01 -46.33
C MET A 1 -17.20 30.36 -44.92
N MET A 2 -17.89 29.92 -43.89
CA MET A 2 -17.48 30.14 -42.52
C MET A 2 -16.73 28.87 -42.07
N VAL A 3 -15.44 29.06 -41.76
CA VAL A 3 -14.60 27.99 -41.16
C VAL A 3 -14.80 28.04 -39.65
N ALA A 4 -15.48 27.03 -39.09
CA ALA A 4 -15.61 26.88 -37.67
C ALA A 4 -14.31 26.33 -37.11
N LEU A 5 -13.60 27.14 -36.30
CA LEU A 5 -12.42 26.77 -35.57
C LEU A 5 -12.87 25.98 -34.29
N ALA A 6 -12.77 24.67 -34.34
CA ALA A 6 -13.01 23.83 -33.16
C ALA A 6 -11.84 23.99 -32.19
N LEU A 7 -12.10 24.63 -31.06
CA LEU A 7 -11.16 24.74 -29.95
C LEU A 7 -11.10 23.36 -29.24
N LEU A 8 -10.07 22.57 -29.48
CA LEU A 8 -9.78 21.38 -28.68
C LEU A 8 -9.30 21.85 -27.29
N ILE A 9 -10.20 21.74 -26.31
CA ILE A 9 -9.80 21.86 -24.90
C ILE A 9 -9.08 20.55 -24.55
N LEU A 10 -7.74 20.57 -24.54
CA LEU A 10 -6.96 19.51 -23.92
C LEU A 10 -7.26 19.57 -22.42
N ALA A 11 -8.07 18.64 -21.94
CA ALA A 11 -8.16 18.37 -20.52
C ALA A 11 -6.79 17.89 -20.07
N ALA A 12 -6.14 18.66 -19.18
CA ALA A 12 -4.89 18.24 -18.57
C ALA A 12 -5.13 16.92 -17.84
N GLU A 13 -4.44 15.86 -18.24
CA GLU A 13 -4.41 14.60 -17.51
C GLU A 13 -4.00 14.89 -16.07
N PRO A 14 -4.67 14.32 -15.05
CA PRO A 14 -4.29 14.54 -13.66
C PRO A 14 -2.83 14.14 -13.49
N SER A 15 -2.03 15.07 -12.97
CA SER A 15 -0.61 14.86 -12.71
C SER A 15 -0.38 13.63 -11.84
N SER A 16 0.35 12.63 -12.36
CA SER A 16 0.81 11.45 -11.60
C SER A 16 2.00 11.79 -10.70
N GLU A 17 2.29 13.06 -10.53
CA GLU A 17 3.45 13.56 -9.78
C GLU A 17 3.21 13.48 -8.28
N TRP A 18 4.23 13.02 -7.55
CA TRP A 18 4.20 12.97 -6.09
C TRP A 18 4.30 14.37 -5.51
N LYS A 19 3.42 14.70 -4.55
CA LYS A 19 3.36 15.98 -3.84
C LYS A 19 3.60 15.76 -2.37
N ASP A 20 4.23 16.73 -1.73
CA ASP A 20 4.41 16.74 -0.28
C ASP A 20 3.06 16.80 0.44
N GLU A 21 2.84 15.86 1.34
CA GLU A 21 1.67 15.72 2.21
C GLU A 21 2.05 15.95 3.68
N GLY A 22 3.22 16.51 3.94
CA GLY A 22 3.77 16.72 5.28
C GLY A 22 4.41 15.48 5.87
N SER A 23 4.33 15.31 7.19
CA SER A 23 4.99 14.18 7.86
C SER A 23 4.13 13.59 8.98
N ARG A 24 4.48 12.36 9.41
CA ARG A 24 3.93 11.72 10.60
C ARG A 24 5.04 10.92 11.29
N HIS A 25 5.17 11.06 12.61
CA HIS A 25 6.29 10.51 13.39
C HIS A 25 7.68 10.96 12.88
N GLY A 26 7.78 12.15 12.26
CA GLY A 26 8.99 12.61 11.61
C GLY A 26 9.30 11.95 10.25
N ILE A 27 8.43 11.07 9.75
CA ILE A 27 8.56 10.40 8.47
C ILE A 27 7.80 11.22 7.41
N PRO A 28 8.46 11.70 6.34
CA PRO A 28 7.80 12.44 5.26
C PRO A 28 6.82 11.55 4.51
N ILE A 29 5.71 12.15 4.11
CA ILE A 29 4.65 11.51 3.33
C ILE A 29 4.46 12.30 2.04
N GLU A 30 4.35 11.58 0.94
CA GLU A 30 3.99 12.13 -0.36
C GLU A 30 2.72 11.45 -0.86
N GLY A 31 1.90 12.20 -1.58
CA GLY A 31 0.66 11.71 -2.18
C GLY A 31 0.59 12.00 -3.66
N ARG A 32 -0.13 11.17 -4.40
CA ARG A 32 -0.47 11.44 -5.80
C ARG A 32 -1.87 10.98 -6.13
N GLN A 33 -2.49 11.65 -7.11
CA GLN A 33 -3.77 11.22 -7.65
C GLN A 33 -3.57 10.00 -8.54
N VAL A 34 -4.36 8.96 -8.34
CA VAL A 34 -4.36 7.78 -9.21
C VAL A 34 -5.29 8.01 -10.38
N PRO A 35 -4.82 7.92 -11.65
CA PRO A 35 -5.66 8.09 -12.84
C PRO A 35 -6.89 7.19 -12.81
N GLY A 36 -8.06 7.76 -13.08
CA GLY A 36 -9.32 7.03 -13.07
C GLY A 36 -9.85 6.63 -11.69
N SER A 37 -9.22 7.09 -10.61
CA SER A 37 -9.69 6.90 -9.23
C SER A 37 -10.02 8.23 -8.57
N LYS A 38 -10.99 8.21 -7.66
CA LYS A 38 -11.27 9.33 -6.74
C LYS A 38 -10.40 9.29 -5.47
N PHE A 39 -9.61 8.23 -5.29
CA PHE A 39 -8.70 8.05 -4.16
C PHE A 39 -7.25 8.28 -4.58
N SER A 40 -6.44 8.73 -3.63
CA SER A 40 -5.01 8.99 -3.82
C SER A 40 -4.17 7.81 -3.37
N GLU A 41 -2.97 7.70 -3.93
CA GLU A 41 -1.91 6.85 -3.43
C GLU A 41 -0.98 7.68 -2.55
N PHE A 42 -0.50 7.09 -1.45
CA PHE A 42 0.45 7.72 -0.54
C PHE A 42 1.69 6.87 -0.39
N ARG A 43 2.84 7.53 -0.20
CA ARG A 43 4.09 6.84 0.16
C ARG A 43 4.80 7.53 1.30
N ALA A 44 5.56 6.74 2.04
CA ALA A 44 6.47 7.22 3.07
C ALA A 44 7.82 6.55 2.92
N SER A 45 8.90 7.24 3.29
CA SER A 45 10.26 6.73 3.15
C SER A 45 11.10 7.06 4.38
N MET A 46 11.99 6.14 4.76
CA MET A 46 13.00 6.41 5.78
C MET A 46 14.28 5.59 5.53
N GLU A 47 15.37 6.02 6.13
CA GLU A 47 16.64 5.28 6.10
C GLU A 47 16.91 4.59 7.44
N ILE A 48 17.27 3.31 7.37
CA ILE A 48 17.49 2.47 8.54
C ILE A 48 18.79 1.66 8.39
N ALA A 49 19.47 1.37 9.49
CA ALA A 49 20.60 0.46 9.47
C ALA A 49 20.15 -0.98 9.18
N GLY A 50 20.89 -1.69 8.36
CA GLY A 50 20.63 -3.08 8.00
C GLY A 50 20.80 -3.34 6.51
N ASP A 51 20.97 -4.60 6.17
CA ASP A 51 21.04 -5.07 4.79
C ASP A 51 19.64 -5.08 4.14
N ALA A 52 19.53 -4.58 2.91
CA ALA A 52 18.28 -4.43 2.19
C ALA A 52 17.53 -5.77 2.00
N ASN A 53 18.25 -6.85 1.72
CA ASN A 53 17.62 -8.16 1.54
C ASN A 53 17.13 -8.74 2.87
N VAL A 54 17.91 -8.59 3.95
CA VAL A 54 17.53 -9.06 5.29
C VAL A 54 16.29 -8.31 5.81
N LEU A 55 16.26 -6.99 5.63
CA LEU A 55 15.09 -6.17 5.98
C LEU A 55 13.86 -6.55 5.14
N CYS A 56 14.04 -6.73 3.84
CA CYS A 56 12.99 -7.15 2.92
C CYS A 56 12.39 -8.51 3.30
N ASP A 57 13.22 -9.51 3.60
CA ASP A 57 12.76 -10.84 4.04
C ASP A 57 11.98 -10.74 5.35
N SER A 58 12.48 -9.96 6.30
CA SER A 58 11.81 -9.75 7.59
C SER A 58 10.46 -9.04 7.43
N VAL A 59 10.39 -8.01 6.59
CA VAL A 59 9.15 -7.29 6.31
C VAL A 59 8.18 -8.17 5.50
N PHE A 60 8.65 -9.03 4.59
CA PHE A 60 7.79 -9.99 3.88
C PHE A 60 7.08 -10.95 4.84
N ILE A 61 7.82 -11.46 5.84
CA ILE A 61 7.23 -12.31 6.89
C ILE A 61 6.24 -11.50 7.72
N TRP A 62 6.63 -10.30 8.16
CA TRP A 62 5.77 -9.41 8.95
C TRP A 62 4.50 -9.04 8.19
N ALA A 63 4.59 -8.64 6.92
CA ALA A 63 3.46 -8.22 6.10
C ALA A 63 2.41 -9.31 5.88
N SER A 64 2.77 -10.57 6.02
CA SER A 64 1.86 -11.71 5.93
C SER A 64 1.48 -12.34 7.28
N SER A 65 2.00 -11.79 8.40
CA SER A 65 1.70 -12.31 9.75
C SER A 65 0.44 -11.66 10.33
N ALA A 66 -0.30 -12.39 11.14
CA ALA A 66 -1.42 -11.85 11.90
C ALA A 66 -0.97 -10.82 12.94
N GLY A 67 -1.84 -9.85 13.25
CA GLY A 67 -1.62 -8.84 14.29
C GLY A 67 -0.63 -7.74 13.93
N ASN A 68 -0.31 -7.56 12.65
CA ASN A 68 0.60 -6.51 12.16
C ASN A 68 -0.09 -5.15 11.94
N SER A 69 -1.41 -5.08 11.95
CA SER A 69 -2.20 -3.86 11.81
C SER A 69 -3.44 -3.95 12.70
N PRO A 70 -3.79 -2.88 13.45
CA PRO A 70 -4.96 -2.88 14.34
C PRO A 70 -6.29 -2.97 13.58
N GLU A 71 -6.33 -2.55 12.31
CA GLU A 71 -7.51 -2.61 11.46
C GLU A 71 -7.78 -4.02 10.95
N VAL A 72 -6.75 -4.88 10.90
CA VAL A 72 -6.88 -6.27 10.45
C VAL A 72 -7.34 -7.13 11.63
N SER A 73 -8.63 -7.43 11.66
CA SER A 73 -9.23 -8.29 12.70
C SER A 73 -8.88 -9.75 12.53
N LYS A 74 -8.65 -10.19 11.28
CA LYS A 74 -8.22 -11.54 10.96
C LYS A 74 -7.41 -11.55 9.69
N ARG A 75 -6.27 -12.25 9.69
CA ARG A 75 -5.45 -12.53 8.51
C ARG A 75 -5.26 -14.02 8.36
N THR A 76 -5.42 -14.51 7.15
CA THR A 76 -5.22 -15.91 6.78
C THR A 76 -4.30 -15.98 5.57
N VAL A 77 -3.19 -16.71 5.68
CA VAL A 77 -2.39 -17.09 4.53
C VAL A 77 -3.06 -18.29 3.88
N LEU A 78 -3.63 -18.08 2.69
CA LEU A 78 -4.35 -19.13 1.95
C LEU A 78 -3.38 -20.02 1.16
N GLU A 79 -2.29 -19.43 0.64
CA GLU A 79 -1.23 -20.15 -0.07
C GLU A 79 0.13 -19.54 0.30
N ASP A 80 1.13 -20.37 0.49
CA ASP A 80 2.54 -19.98 0.66
C ASP A 80 3.41 -20.76 -0.35
N ARG A 81 4.04 -20.04 -1.25
CA ARG A 81 4.94 -20.57 -2.27
C ARG A 81 6.32 -19.91 -2.18
N GLY A 82 6.84 -19.71 -0.98
CA GLY A 82 8.13 -19.07 -0.74
C GLY A 82 8.06 -17.55 -0.92
N ASP A 83 8.45 -17.03 -2.08
CA ASP A 83 8.46 -15.60 -2.36
C ASP A 83 7.08 -15.05 -2.81
N VAL A 84 6.05 -15.89 -2.81
CA VAL A 84 4.68 -15.53 -3.18
C VAL A 84 3.69 -16.07 -2.16
N ARG A 85 2.84 -15.21 -1.60
CA ARG A 85 1.78 -15.59 -0.66
C ARG A 85 0.43 -15.04 -1.10
N LEU A 86 -0.59 -15.89 -1.06
CA LEU A 86 -1.98 -15.45 -1.16
C LEU A 86 -2.51 -15.21 0.25
N VAL A 87 -2.88 -13.97 0.53
CA VAL A 87 -3.31 -13.54 1.87
C VAL A 87 -4.73 -13.02 1.81
N HIS A 88 -5.53 -13.38 2.81
CA HIS A 88 -6.88 -12.86 3.00
C HIS A 88 -6.98 -12.12 4.32
N ASP A 89 -7.45 -10.88 4.26
CA ASP A 89 -7.69 -10.01 5.40
C ASP A 89 -9.16 -9.68 5.57
N GLU A 90 -9.63 -9.77 6.81
CA GLU A 90 -10.87 -9.18 7.30
C GLU A 90 -10.53 -7.95 8.12
N LEU A 91 -11.08 -6.79 7.74
CA LEU A 91 -10.77 -5.50 8.35
C LEU A 91 -11.98 -4.94 9.10
N LYS A 92 -11.76 -4.47 10.31
CA LYS A 92 -12.73 -3.70 11.09
C LYS A 92 -12.66 -2.23 10.72
N THR A 93 -13.83 -1.64 10.43
CA THR A 93 -13.94 -0.24 10.05
C THR A 93 -15.01 0.46 10.90
N PRO A 94 -14.65 1.47 11.71
CA PRO A 94 -15.56 1.99 12.76
C PRO A 94 -16.80 2.72 12.25
N ILE A 95 -16.78 3.28 11.04
CA ILE A 95 -17.86 4.19 10.57
C ILE A 95 -18.65 3.58 9.40
N VAL A 96 -18.12 2.54 8.77
CA VAL A 96 -18.70 1.90 7.59
C VAL A 96 -18.68 0.38 7.77
N SER A 97 -19.33 -0.37 6.88
CA SER A 97 -19.29 -1.84 6.90
C SER A 97 -17.86 -2.36 6.98
N ASP A 98 -17.64 -3.49 7.62
CA ASP A 98 -16.35 -4.19 7.61
C ASP A 98 -15.92 -4.52 6.18
N ARG A 99 -14.63 -4.63 5.94
CA ARG A 99 -14.05 -4.93 4.64
C ARG A 99 -13.32 -6.26 4.65
N ALA A 100 -13.24 -6.86 3.47
CA ALA A 100 -12.36 -7.98 3.24
C ALA A 100 -11.58 -7.77 1.95
N VAL A 101 -10.34 -8.23 1.94
CA VAL A 101 -9.48 -8.21 0.74
C VAL A 101 -8.69 -9.50 0.66
N THR A 102 -8.55 -10.01 -0.56
CA THR A 102 -7.59 -11.09 -0.86
C THR A 102 -6.57 -10.52 -1.82
N PHE A 103 -5.30 -10.72 -1.52
CA PHE A 103 -4.21 -10.17 -2.31
C PHE A 103 -3.05 -11.15 -2.44
N LEU A 104 -2.36 -11.05 -3.55
CA LEU A 104 -1.12 -11.75 -3.82
C LEU A 104 0.04 -10.86 -3.38
N LEU A 105 0.77 -11.29 -2.35
CA LEU A 105 2.01 -10.65 -1.90
C LEU A 105 3.19 -11.35 -2.57
N THR A 106 3.97 -10.61 -3.34
CA THR A 106 5.11 -11.13 -4.09
C THR A 106 6.38 -10.40 -3.69
N LYS A 107 7.45 -11.17 -3.41
CA LYS A 107 8.80 -10.66 -3.16
C LYS A 107 9.67 -10.84 -4.40
N LYS A 108 10.41 -9.80 -4.80
CA LYS A 108 11.31 -9.82 -5.97
C LYS A 108 12.67 -9.20 -5.62
N ARG A 109 13.72 -9.69 -6.28
CA ARG A 109 15.07 -9.12 -6.23
C ARG A 109 15.54 -8.77 -7.64
N PRO A 110 15.13 -7.58 -8.17
CA PRO A 110 15.39 -7.22 -9.57
C PRO A 110 16.89 -7.01 -9.89
N SER A 111 17.68 -6.63 -8.89
CA SER A 111 19.13 -6.42 -9.02
C SER A 111 19.82 -6.57 -7.65
N PRO A 112 21.15 -6.72 -7.60
CA PRO A 112 21.90 -6.75 -6.34
C PRO A 112 21.61 -5.53 -5.47
N GLY A 113 21.29 -5.74 -4.20
CA GLY A 113 20.97 -4.70 -3.23
C GLY A 113 19.56 -4.11 -3.34
N LEU A 114 18.76 -4.50 -4.32
CA LEU A 114 17.38 -4.07 -4.49
C LEU A 114 16.42 -5.23 -4.23
N CYS A 115 15.52 -5.04 -3.26
CA CYS A 115 14.42 -5.95 -3.02
C CYS A 115 13.09 -5.18 -3.03
N THR A 116 12.04 -5.79 -3.59
CA THR A 116 10.69 -5.22 -3.59
C THR A 116 9.67 -6.23 -3.10
N LEU A 117 8.64 -5.72 -2.40
CA LEU A 117 7.42 -6.46 -2.12
C LEU A 117 6.28 -5.75 -2.83
N GLU A 118 5.41 -6.49 -3.46
CA GLU A 118 4.24 -5.96 -4.16
C GLU A 118 3.02 -6.77 -3.72
N ALA A 119 1.93 -6.09 -3.39
CA ALA A 119 0.66 -6.75 -3.09
C ALA A 119 -0.44 -6.18 -3.99
N HIS A 120 -1.09 -7.05 -4.74
CA HIS A 120 -2.19 -6.73 -5.65
C HIS A 120 -3.40 -7.60 -5.33
N VAL A 121 -4.60 -7.03 -5.46
CA VAL A 121 -5.85 -7.76 -5.23
C VAL A 121 -5.96 -8.97 -6.14
N ASP A 122 -6.31 -10.11 -5.55
CA ASP A 122 -6.64 -11.36 -6.25
C ASP A 122 -7.95 -11.94 -5.70
N ASN A 123 -9.06 -11.37 -6.15
CA ASN A 123 -10.38 -11.82 -5.72
C ASN A 123 -10.88 -13.10 -6.40
N GLN A 124 -10.17 -13.61 -7.42
CA GLN A 124 -10.57 -14.86 -8.08
C GLN A 124 -10.42 -16.07 -7.15
N ARG A 125 -9.42 -16.00 -6.25
CA ARG A 125 -9.13 -17.03 -5.25
C ARG A 125 -9.62 -16.68 -3.85
N ALA A 126 -10.44 -15.63 -3.74
CA ALA A 126 -10.94 -15.16 -2.47
C ALA A 126 -11.98 -16.10 -1.85
N PRO A 127 -11.94 -16.36 -0.53
CA PRO A 127 -12.99 -17.11 0.14
C PRO A 127 -14.31 -16.32 0.14
N LYS A 128 -15.40 -17.02 0.45
CA LYS A 128 -16.68 -16.37 0.75
C LYS A 128 -16.52 -15.48 1.99
N ILE A 129 -17.15 -14.33 1.97
CA ILE A 129 -17.18 -13.38 3.08
C ILE A 129 -18.62 -13.23 3.59
N PRO A 130 -18.82 -12.85 4.87
CA PRO A 130 -20.14 -12.52 5.38
C PRO A 130 -20.81 -11.41 4.54
N GLU A 131 -22.14 -11.43 4.42
CA GLU A 131 -22.91 -10.43 3.66
C GLU A 131 -22.75 -9.00 4.22
N SER A 132 -22.42 -8.87 5.50
CA SER A 132 -22.14 -7.59 6.14
C SER A 132 -20.80 -6.96 5.73
N PHE A 133 -19.92 -7.72 5.05
CA PHE A 133 -18.61 -7.24 4.61
C PHE A 133 -18.68 -6.71 3.17
N VAL A 134 -17.92 -5.67 2.90
CA VAL A 134 -17.69 -5.16 1.55
C VAL A 134 -16.33 -5.62 1.06
N ARG A 135 -16.27 -6.21 -0.13
CA ARG A 135 -15.02 -6.66 -0.74
C ARG A 135 -14.27 -5.50 -1.38
N ILE A 136 -13.02 -5.31 -0.97
CA ILE A 136 -12.10 -4.41 -1.66
C ILE A 136 -11.69 -5.05 -3.00
N THR A 137 -11.83 -4.29 -4.07
CA THR A 137 -11.53 -4.75 -5.44
C THR A 137 -10.32 -4.06 -6.06
N LYS A 138 -9.84 -2.97 -5.44
CA LYS A 138 -8.66 -2.23 -5.90
C LYS A 138 -7.81 -1.86 -4.68
N MET A 139 -6.64 -2.45 -4.61
CA MET A 139 -5.61 -2.16 -3.62
C MET A 139 -4.26 -2.52 -4.23
N ASP A 140 -3.33 -1.61 -4.13
CA ASP A 140 -1.94 -1.82 -4.49
C ASP A 140 -1.08 -1.34 -3.33
N THR A 141 -0.18 -2.19 -2.85
CA THR A 141 0.85 -1.79 -1.91
C THR A 141 2.21 -2.23 -2.41
N SER A 142 3.22 -1.42 -2.17
CA SER A 142 4.58 -1.77 -2.53
C SER A 142 5.57 -1.37 -1.44
N TRP A 143 6.60 -2.19 -1.28
CA TRP A 143 7.78 -1.92 -0.49
C TRP A 143 8.99 -1.94 -1.40
N ARG A 144 9.90 -1.01 -1.19
CA ARG A 144 11.17 -0.93 -1.90
C ARG A 144 12.30 -0.77 -0.89
N PHE A 145 13.27 -1.66 -0.95
CA PHE A 145 14.46 -1.69 -0.12
C PHE A 145 15.66 -1.51 -1.04
N GLU A 146 16.40 -0.43 -0.88
CA GLU A 146 17.54 -0.11 -1.74
C GLU A 146 18.66 0.54 -0.94
N PRO A 147 19.90 0.55 -1.44
CA PRO A 147 20.99 1.25 -0.78
C PRO A 147 20.64 2.73 -0.55
N GLY A 148 20.78 3.16 0.69
CA GLY A 148 20.60 4.54 1.13
C GLY A 148 21.96 5.23 1.33
N THR A 149 21.95 6.31 2.12
CA THR A 149 23.14 7.06 2.45
C THR A 149 23.90 6.39 3.62
N ASN A 150 25.24 6.58 3.66
CA ASN A 150 26.09 6.14 4.75
C ASN A 150 25.95 4.64 5.13
N GLY A 151 25.78 3.76 4.13
CA GLY A 151 25.66 2.32 4.36
C GLY A 151 24.33 1.88 4.99
N LYS A 152 23.32 2.75 5.03
CA LYS A 152 21.96 2.43 5.43
C LYS A 152 21.16 1.87 4.26
N THR A 153 20.01 1.33 4.54
CA THR A 153 18.98 0.97 3.56
C THR A 153 17.88 2.03 3.57
N ARG A 154 17.54 2.55 2.40
CA ARG A 154 16.32 3.33 2.20
C ARG A 154 15.16 2.38 2.01
N VAL A 155 14.14 2.54 2.83
CA VAL A 155 12.89 1.78 2.74
C VAL A 155 11.78 2.73 2.39
N THR A 156 11.05 2.44 1.31
CA THR A 156 9.86 3.17 0.88
C THR A 156 8.67 2.22 0.92
N PHE A 157 7.58 2.64 1.52
CA PHE A 157 6.29 1.97 1.48
C PHE A 157 5.29 2.85 0.77
N ALA A 158 4.56 2.31 -0.21
CA ALA A 158 3.46 2.98 -0.89
C ALA A 158 2.17 2.17 -0.74
N ILE A 159 1.04 2.88 -0.64
CA ILE A 159 -0.27 2.30 -0.45
C ILE A 159 -1.34 3.07 -1.24
N PHE A 160 -2.11 2.33 -2.02
CA PHE A 160 -3.34 2.76 -2.65
C PHE A 160 -4.47 1.79 -2.28
N VAL A 161 -5.61 2.31 -1.84
CA VAL A 161 -6.81 1.51 -1.55
C VAL A 161 -8.05 2.24 -2.02
N ASP A 162 -8.84 1.59 -2.87
CA ASP A 162 -10.25 1.95 -3.07
C ASP A 162 -11.09 1.11 -2.09
N PRO A 163 -11.66 1.72 -1.03
CA PRO A 163 -12.38 0.97 0.02
C PRO A 163 -13.66 0.32 -0.49
N ALA A 164 -14.02 0.53 -1.74
CA ALA A 164 -15.26 0.10 -2.39
C ALA A 164 -16.54 0.66 -1.70
N GLY A 165 -17.69 0.41 -2.31
CA GLY A 165 -18.96 0.95 -1.84
C GLY A 165 -19.07 2.48 -1.97
N SER A 166 -20.01 3.07 -1.25
CA SER A 166 -20.33 4.52 -1.33
C SER A 166 -19.55 5.34 -0.30
N VAL A 167 -18.23 5.11 -0.18
CA VAL A 167 -17.38 5.86 0.76
C VAL A 167 -16.87 7.15 0.11
N PRO A 168 -17.19 8.34 0.66
CA PRO A 168 -16.63 9.58 0.17
C PRO A 168 -15.11 9.66 0.42
N PRO A 169 -14.31 10.15 -0.54
CA PRO A 169 -12.85 10.20 -0.41
C PRO A 169 -12.34 10.95 0.83
N PHE A 170 -13.00 12.04 1.22
CA PHE A 170 -12.58 12.85 2.37
C PHE A 170 -12.61 12.07 3.71
N LEU A 171 -13.47 11.03 3.82
CA LEU A 171 -13.55 10.20 5.03
C LEU A 171 -12.34 9.27 5.18
N THR A 172 -11.68 8.92 4.09
CA THR A 172 -10.58 7.95 4.08
C THR A 172 -9.22 8.61 3.83
N TYR A 173 -9.20 9.84 3.31
CA TYR A 173 -7.96 10.52 2.92
C TYR A 173 -6.93 10.57 4.06
N GLY A 174 -7.33 11.09 5.22
CA GLY A 174 -6.43 11.19 6.37
C GLY A 174 -5.95 9.84 6.89
N ALA A 175 -6.84 8.84 6.91
CA ALA A 175 -6.49 7.49 7.33
C ALA A 175 -5.48 6.84 6.38
N GLN A 176 -5.71 6.89 5.07
CA GLN A 176 -4.81 6.32 4.06
C GLN A 176 -3.46 7.04 4.01
N ARG A 177 -3.48 8.40 4.09
CA ARG A 177 -2.26 9.21 4.21
C ARG A 177 -1.42 8.79 5.40
N ASN A 178 -2.04 8.68 6.57
CA ASN A 178 -1.34 8.31 7.80
C ASN A 178 -0.85 6.84 7.77
N ALA A 179 -1.63 5.94 7.16
CA ALA A 179 -1.28 4.52 7.04
C ALA A 179 0.07 4.31 6.34
N ALA A 180 0.47 5.18 5.40
CA ALA A 180 1.77 5.08 4.74
C ALA A 180 2.94 5.17 5.76
N ALA A 181 2.93 6.14 6.66
CA ALA A 181 3.98 6.31 7.67
C ALA A 181 3.81 5.34 8.85
N ASP A 182 2.57 5.10 9.31
CA ASP A 182 2.30 4.22 10.45
C ASP A 182 2.71 2.77 10.13
N THR A 183 2.39 2.27 8.94
CA THR A 183 2.75 0.92 8.49
C THR A 183 4.27 0.79 8.33
N LEU A 184 4.92 1.77 7.68
CA LEU A 184 6.37 1.78 7.53
C LEU A 184 7.07 1.73 8.89
N LYS A 185 6.67 2.60 9.83
CA LYS A 185 7.23 2.66 11.18
C LYS A 185 7.03 1.33 11.92
N ALA A 186 5.80 0.82 11.98
CA ALA A 186 5.47 -0.40 12.71
C ALA A 186 6.25 -1.62 12.19
N ALA A 187 6.36 -1.76 10.87
CA ALA A 187 7.13 -2.83 10.26
C ALA A 187 8.61 -2.77 10.65
N LEU A 188 9.23 -1.59 10.49
CA LEU A 188 10.66 -1.44 10.72
C LEU A 188 11.02 -1.55 12.21
N GLU A 189 10.23 -0.99 13.12
CA GLU A 189 10.42 -1.18 14.55
C GLU A 189 10.36 -2.66 14.93
N LYS A 190 9.38 -3.40 14.38
CA LYS A 190 9.23 -4.83 14.69
C LYS A 190 10.38 -5.69 14.19
N VAL A 191 10.92 -5.40 13.01
CA VAL A 191 11.97 -6.23 12.40
C VAL A 191 13.38 -5.86 12.89
N THR A 192 13.56 -4.68 13.48
CA THR A 192 14.85 -4.21 14.03
C THR A 192 14.95 -4.33 15.56
N SER A 193 13.85 -4.60 16.26
CA SER A 193 13.83 -4.77 17.73
C SER A 193 14.26 -6.17 18.21
N LYS A 194 15.01 -6.91 17.38
CA LYS A 194 15.56 -8.25 17.73
C LYS A 194 16.98 -8.17 18.25
#